data_568f5ff864088c9ed55713c1e4384213
#
_entry.id   568f5ff864088c9ed55713c1e4384213
#
_cell.length_a   1.000
_cell.length_b   1.000
_cell.length_c   1.000
_cell.angle_alpha   90.00
_cell.angle_beta   90.00
_cell.angle_gamma   90.00
#
_symmetry.space_group_name_H-M   'P 1'
#
loop_
_entity.id
_entity.type
_entity.pdbx_description
1 polymer ?
#
loop_
_entity_poly.entity_id
_entity_poly.type
_entity_poly.pdbx_seq_one_letter_code
_entity_poly.pdbx_strand_id
1 'polypeptide(L)'
;MSIRDLRYLVALADTLHFGKAAERCHVTQSTLSIQVKKLEEYLGIAVFDRNHARVELTEHGAEIVRQARVAVSAFDRMRRYAGEQRVAGAH
;
A
#
# COMPACT_ATOMS: atom_id res chain seq x y z
N MET A 1 5.56 -2.09 -10.23
CA MET A 1 4.57 -2.00 -9.13
C MET A 1 4.19 -3.40 -8.69
N SER A 2 4.13 -3.64 -7.40
CA SER A 2 3.83 -4.95 -6.83
C SER A 2 2.77 -4.80 -5.73
N ILE A 3 2.23 -5.95 -5.26
CA ILE A 3 1.28 -5.93 -4.15
C ILE A 3 1.93 -5.36 -2.88
N ARG A 4 3.22 -5.57 -2.69
CA ARG A 4 3.95 -4.99 -1.56
C ARG A 4 3.91 -3.47 -1.63
N ASP A 5 4.10 -2.90 -2.82
CA ASP A 5 4.04 -1.45 -3.01
C ASP A 5 2.66 -0.91 -2.67
N LEU A 6 1.61 -1.64 -3.03
CA LEU A 6 0.24 -1.26 -2.68
C LEU A 6 0.01 -1.30 -1.17
N ARG A 7 0.62 -2.26 -0.47
CA ARG A 7 0.55 -2.31 1.00
C ARG A 7 1.23 -1.10 1.63
N TYR A 8 2.38 -0.68 1.08
CA TYR A 8 3.06 0.53 1.54
C TYR A 8 2.17 1.74 1.36
N LEU A 9 1.53 1.84 0.20
CA LEU A 9 0.64 2.95 -0.12
C LEU A 9 -0.52 3.03 0.85
N VAL A 10 -1.17 1.89 1.12
CA VAL A 10 -2.30 1.81 2.05
C VAL A 10 -1.86 2.16 3.47
N ALA A 11 -0.72 1.65 3.91
CA ALA A 11 -0.19 1.95 5.25
C ALA A 11 0.08 3.45 5.42
N LEU A 12 0.64 4.09 4.39
CA LEU A 12 0.89 5.53 4.44
C LEU A 12 -0.41 6.32 4.42
N ALA A 13 -1.41 5.89 3.65
CA ALA A 13 -2.72 6.52 3.63
C ALA A 13 -3.42 6.41 4.98
N ASP A 14 -3.28 5.28 5.66
CA ASP A 14 -3.91 5.05 6.97
C ASP A 14 -3.29 5.88 8.07
N THR A 15 -1.98 6.10 8.01
CA THR A 15 -1.24 6.78 9.09
C THR A 15 -0.98 8.25 8.78
N LEU A 16 -0.82 8.59 7.51
CA LEU A 16 -0.36 9.89 7.04
C LEU A 16 0.95 10.29 7.74
N HIS A 17 1.79 9.30 8.02
CA HIS A 17 3.03 9.47 8.74
C HIS A 17 4.02 8.41 8.27
N PHE A 18 5.11 8.84 7.62
CA PHE A 18 6.08 7.92 7.02
C PHE A 18 6.67 6.94 8.02
N GLY A 19 7.04 7.42 9.20
CA GLY A 19 7.63 6.56 10.23
C GLY A 19 6.68 5.47 10.71
N LYS A 20 5.43 5.83 10.96
CA LYS A 20 4.41 4.86 11.41
C LYS A 20 4.07 3.86 10.33
N ALA A 21 3.98 4.32 9.08
CA ALA A 21 3.73 3.43 7.95
C ALA A 21 4.86 2.42 7.78
N ALA A 22 6.11 2.89 7.90
CA ALA A 22 7.29 2.03 7.80
C ALA A 22 7.29 0.97 8.91
N GLU A 23 6.93 1.34 10.13
CA GLU A 23 6.80 0.38 11.23
C GLU A 23 5.77 -0.70 10.91
N ARG A 24 4.61 -0.32 10.40
CA ARG A 24 3.56 -1.28 10.02
C ARG A 24 4.01 -2.26 8.97
N CYS A 25 4.86 -1.80 8.05
CA CYS A 25 5.33 -2.61 6.93
C CYS A 25 6.65 -3.33 7.23
N HIS A 26 7.21 -3.15 8.42
CA HIS A 26 8.48 -3.75 8.84
C HIS A 26 9.63 -3.40 7.89
N VAL A 27 9.69 -2.14 7.49
CA VAL A 27 10.75 -1.60 6.62
C VAL A 27 11.25 -0.28 7.20
N THR A 28 12.37 0.22 6.66
CA THR A 28 12.88 1.53 7.04
C THR A 28 12.01 2.62 6.40
N GLN A 29 12.01 3.79 7.00
CA GLN A 29 11.30 4.94 6.45
C GLN A 29 11.81 5.29 5.05
N SER A 30 13.13 5.19 4.84
CA SER A 30 13.75 5.43 3.53
C SER A 30 13.21 4.47 2.47
N THR A 31 13.13 3.19 2.80
CA THR A 31 12.60 2.18 1.88
C THR A 31 11.16 2.48 1.51
N LEU A 32 10.31 2.76 2.50
CA LEU A 32 8.91 3.08 2.26
C LEU A 32 8.78 4.30 1.36
N SER A 33 9.50 5.37 1.68
CA SER A 33 9.45 6.62 0.94
C SER A 33 9.85 6.43 -0.52
N ILE A 34 10.94 5.70 -0.77
CA ILE A 34 11.43 5.43 -2.12
C ILE A 34 10.43 4.62 -2.91
N GLN A 35 9.86 3.57 -2.31
CA GLN A 35 8.93 2.70 -3.02
C GLN A 35 7.61 3.40 -3.33
N VAL A 36 7.11 4.22 -2.41
CA VAL A 36 5.91 5.03 -2.68
C VAL A 36 6.17 6.01 -3.82
N LYS A 37 7.34 6.66 -3.82
CA LYS A 37 7.70 7.58 -4.89
C LYS A 37 7.77 6.87 -6.25
N LYS A 38 8.37 5.70 -6.31
CA LYS A 38 8.43 4.90 -7.53
C LYS A 38 7.04 4.51 -8.03
N LEU A 39 6.13 4.19 -7.11
CA LEU A 39 4.75 3.87 -7.46
C LEU A 39 4.05 5.08 -8.06
N GLU A 40 4.23 6.25 -7.47
CA GLU A 40 3.68 7.50 -8.00
C GLU A 40 4.23 7.79 -9.40
N GLU A 41 5.54 7.60 -9.59
CA GLU A 41 6.16 7.78 -10.90
C GLU A 41 5.62 6.81 -11.93
N TYR A 42 5.43 5.54 -11.54
CA TYR A 42 4.85 4.52 -12.41
C TYR A 42 3.45 4.89 -12.87
N LEU A 43 2.62 5.39 -11.94
CA LEU A 43 1.24 5.78 -12.24
C LEU A 43 1.14 7.16 -12.90
N GLY A 44 2.19 7.97 -12.79
CA GLY A 44 2.19 9.33 -13.33
C GLY A 44 1.30 10.28 -12.55
N ILE A 45 1.01 9.97 -11.29
CA ILE A 45 0.12 10.76 -10.43
C ILE A 45 0.75 10.86 -9.03
N ALA A 46 0.73 12.08 -8.47
CA ALA A 46 1.10 12.28 -7.08
C ALA A 46 -0.07 11.82 -6.21
N VAL A 47 0.15 10.80 -5.41
CA VAL A 47 -0.86 10.27 -4.48
C VAL A 47 -0.87 11.08 -3.19
N PHE A 48 0.31 11.52 -2.75
CA PHE A 48 0.48 12.28 -1.50
C PHE A 48 1.07 13.66 -1.79
N ASP A 49 0.56 14.64 -1.08
CA ASP A 49 1.11 15.99 -1.06
C ASP A 49 2.01 16.11 0.16
N ARG A 50 3.29 16.39 -0.10
CA ARG A 50 4.33 16.50 0.92
C ARG A 50 4.81 17.93 1.13
N ASN A 51 4.12 18.90 0.52
CA ASN A 51 4.56 20.30 0.54
C ASN A 51 4.25 21.03 1.83
N HIS A 52 3.52 20.40 2.73
CA HIS A 52 3.12 20.97 4.00
C HIS A 52 3.77 20.21 5.15
N ALA A 53 3.62 20.72 6.37
CA ALA A 53 4.13 20.06 7.56
C ALA A 53 3.51 18.66 7.75
N ARG A 54 2.39 18.40 7.12
CA ARG A 54 1.70 17.11 7.19
C ARG A 54 1.60 16.49 5.81
N VAL A 55 1.66 15.17 5.78
CA VAL A 55 1.39 14.40 4.57
C VAL A 55 -0.12 14.35 4.38
N GLU A 56 -0.59 14.64 3.18
CA GLU A 56 -2.02 14.61 2.87
C GLU A 56 -2.22 13.87 1.55
N LEU A 57 -3.40 13.28 1.37
CA LEU A 57 -3.77 12.68 0.10
C LEU A 57 -4.17 13.77 -0.90
N THR A 58 -3.73 13.62 -2.14
CA THR A 58 -4.25 14.44 -3.22
C THR A 58 -5.65 13.93 -3.60
N GLU A 59 -6.40 14.71 -4.39
CA GLU A 59 -7.71 14.29 -4.88
C GLU A 59 -7.63 12.98 -5.66
N HIS A 60 -6.71 12.90 -6.63
CA HIS A 60 -6.51 11.67 -7.39
C HIS A 60 -5.92 10.56 -6.53
N GLY A 61 -5.11 10.92 -5.53
CA GLY A 61 -4.53 9.97 -4.60
C GLY A 61 -5.57 9.21 -3.81
N ALA A 62 -6.64 9.89 -3.40
CA ALA A 62 -7.72 9.25 -2.65
C ALA A 62 -8.36 8.12 -3.47
N GLU A 63 -8.56 8.32 -4.76
CA GLU A 63 -9.12 7.28 -5.63
C GLU A 63 -8.13 6.13 -5.85
N ILE A 64 -6.84 6.46 -6.04
CA ILE A 64 -5.80 5.44 -6.18
C ILE A 64 -5.74 4.56 -4.92
N VAL A 65 -5.78 5.17 -3.74
CA VAL A 65 -5.78 4.43 -2.47
C VAL A 65 -7.00 3.54 -2.35
N ARG A 66 -8.19 4.04 -2.73
CA ARG A 66 -9.40 3.23 -2.72
C ARG A 66 -9.23 1.96 -3.55
N GLN A 67 -8.69 2.10 -4.74
CA GLN A 67 -8.44 0.95 -5.62
C GLN A 67 -7.35 0.04 -5.07
N ALA A 68 -6.31 0.61 -4.46
CA ALA A 68 -5.25 -0.18 -3.83
C ALA A 68 -5.80 -1.04 -2.70
N ARG A 69 -6.72 -0.51 -1.90
CA ARG A 69 -7.36 -1.29 -0.82
C ARG A 69 -8.13 -2.47 -1.38
N VAL A 70 -8.86 -2.28 -2.48
CA VAL A 70 -9.60 -3.35 -3.15
C VAL A 70 -8.62 -4.42 -3.64
N ALA A 71 -7.53 -4.03 -4.26
CA ALA A 71 -6.53 -4.95 -4.79
C ALA A 71 -5.86 -5.78 -3.68
N VAL A 72 -5.46 -5.12 -2.59
CA VAL A 72 -4.83 -5.79 -1.44
C VAL A 72 -5.82 -6.76 -0.80
N SER A 73 -7.07 -6.33 -0.62
CA SER A 73 -8.11 -7.17 -0.04
C SER A 73 -8.38 -8.42 -0.89
N ALA A 74 -8.45 -8.24 -2.20
CA ALA A 74 -8.67 -9.35 -3.13
C ALA A 74 -7.48 -10.33 -3.09
N PHE A 75 -6.27 -9.80 -3.05
CA PHE A 75 -5.07 -10.62 -2.94
C PHE A 75 -5.08 -11.46 -1.65
N ASP A 76 -5.43 -10.85 -0.52
CA ASP A 76 -5.46 -11.53 0.76
C ASP A 76 -6.57 -12.60 0.80
N ARG A 77 -7.72 -12.31 0.19
CA ARG A 77 -8.81 -13.29 0.10
C ARG A 77 -8.41 -14.49 -0.75
N MET A 78 -7.71 -14.24 -1.85
CA MET A 78 -7.23 -15.30 -2.74
C MET A 78 -6.26 -16.23 -1.99
N ARG A 79 -5.35 -15.65 -1.22
CA ARG A 79 -4.39 -16.42 -0.43
C ARG A 79 -5.08 -17.26 0.64
N ARG A 80 -6.06 -16.68 1.34
CA ARG A 80 -6.83 -17.41 2.35
C ARG A 80 -7.58 -18.58 1.74
N TYR A 81 -8.27 -18.33 0.64
CA TYR A 81 -9.01 -19.38 -0.06
C TYR A 81 -8.09 -20.52 -0.45
N ALA A 82 -6.95 -20.21 -1.07
CA ALA A 82 -5.99 -21.23 -1.49
C ALA A 82 -5.45 -22.03 -0.28
N GLY A 83 -5.17 -21.34 0.83
CA GLY A 83 -4.72 -21.98 2.05
C GLY A 83 -5.74 -22.92 2.63
N GLU A 84 -7.00 -22.53 2.65
CA GLU A 84 -8.12 -23.37 3.12
C GLU A 84 -8.28 -24.62 2.26
N GLN A 85 -8.16 -24.50 0.95
CA GLN A 85 -8.28 -25.64 0.05
C GLN A 85 -7.12 -26.62 0.20
N ARG A 86 -5.90 -26.11 0.42
CA ARG A 86 -4.75 -26.98 0.67
C ARG A 86 -4.92 -27.78 1.93
N VAL A 87 -5.45 -27.18 2.99
CA VAL A 87 -5.71 -27.86 4.28
C VAL A 87 -6.86 -28.84 4.13
N ALA A 88 -7.96 -28.41 3.51
CA ALA A 88 -9.15 -29.26 3.33
C ALA A 88 -8.89 -30.40 2.36
N GLY A 89 -8.09 -30.14 1.33
CA GLY A 89 -7.75 -31.14 0.30
C GLY A 89 -6.62 -32.07 0.68
N ALA A 90 -6.01 -31.89 1.81
CA ALA A 90 -4.95 -32.69 2.43
C ALA A 90 -4.47 -33.90 1.60
N HIS A 91 -3.71 -33.63 0.58
CA HIS A 91 -3.14 -34.70 -0.24
C HIS A 91 -1.69 -34.88 0.08
#